data_dc34c2d7af233e5ec0068d16c3038696
#
_entry.id   dc34c2d7af233e5ec0068d16c3038696
#
_cell.length_a   1.000
_cell.length_b   1.000
_cell.length_c   1.000
_cell.angle_alpha   90.00
_cell.angle_beta   90.00
_cell.angle_gamma   90.00
#
_symmetry.space_group_name_H-M   'P 1'
#
loop_
_entity.id
_entity.type
_entity.pdbx_description
1 polymer ?
#
loop_
_entity_poly.entity_id
_entity_poly.type
_entity_poly.pdbx_seq_one_letter_code
_entity_poly.pdbx_strand_id
1 'polypeptide(L)'
;MGKADEIINGELRVSPQHIATLEAGEIFVFGSNAQGMHLGGAARTAHMKFGAVWGNGEGLQGQSYAIPTMEGKESTKCAVERFVQFAQEHPELKFLVTPIGCGIAGYTPEEIAPMFEAAVTLKNVYLPKIFWEVLMAEK
;
A
#
# COMPACT_ATOMS: atom_id res chain seq x y z
N MET A 1 13.17 18.14 -14.77
CA MET A 1 12.31 18.00 -13.61
C MET A 1 11.96 16.56 -13.42
N GLY A 2 12.08 16.08 -12.25
CA GLY A 2 11.75 14.71 -11.96
C GLY A 2 10.44 14.57 -11.25
N LYS A 3 10.12 13.33 -10.94
CA LYS A 3 8.93 12.98 -10.22
C LYS A 3 8.83 13.68 -8.88
N ALA A 4 9.97 13.85 -8.19
CA ALA A 4 10.01 14.51 -6.90
C ALA A 4 9.57 15.97 -6.98
N ASP A 5 9.84 16.64 -8.10
CA ASP A 5 9.41 18.02 -8.27
C ASP A 5 7.90 18.11 -8.42
N GLU A 6 7.29 17.15 -9.09
CA GLU A 6 5.84 17.09 -9.21
C GLU A 6 5.20 16.86 -7.83
N ILE A 7 5.82 16.02 -7.02
CA ILE A 7 5.34 15.70 -5.69
C ILE A 7 5.47 16.90 -4.76
N ILE A 8 6.59 17.62 -4.85
CA ILE A 8 6.86 18.76 -3.97
C ILE A 8 5.94 19.93 -4.28
N ASN A 9 5.60 20.13 -5.53
CA ASN A 9 4.68 21.19 -5.90
C ASN A 9 3.27 20.95 -5.38
N GLY A 10 2.91 19.69 -5.17
CA GLY A 10 1.73 19.33 -4.41
C GLY A 10 2.19 18.80 -3.06
N GLU A 11 1.31 18.72 -2.10
CA GLU A 11 1.67 18.15 -0.81
C GLU A 11 2.05 16.69 -0.97
N LEU A 12 3.13 16.28 -0.29
CA LEU A 12 3.45 14.86 -0.20
C LEU A 12 2.32 14.15 0.54
N ARG A 13 1.80 13.12 -0.07
CA ARG A 13 0.74 12.33 0.53
C ARG A 13 1.36 11.18 1.30
N VAL A 14 1.71 11.47 2.56
CA VAL A 14 2.37 10.50 3.44
C VAL A 14 1.31 9.84 4.31
N SER A 15 1.25 8.49 4.26
CA SER A 15 0.34 7.76 5.12
C SER A 15 0.85 7.81 6.55
N PRO A 16 -0.06 7.89 7.56
CA PRO A 16 0.37 7.92 8.95
C PRO A 16 1.17 6.68 9.32
N GLN A 17 2.17 6.85 10.16
CA GLN A 17 2.99 5.74 10.60
C GLN A 17 2.17 4.76 11.44
N HIS A 18 1.21 5.26 12.19
CA HIS A 18 0.35 4.44 13.03
C HIS A 18 -1.11 4.77 12.73
N ILE A 19 -1.83 3.80 12.19
CA ILE A 19 -3.22 3.98 11.79
C ILE A 19 -4.11 3.22 12.78
N ALA A 20 -4.72 3.95 13.71
CA ALA A 20 -5.58 3.36 14.72
C ALA A 20 -7.05 3.33 14.28
N THR A 21 -7.48 4.32 13.51
CA THR A 21 -8.86 4.45 13.05
C THR A 21 -8.87 4.95 11.61
N LEU A 22 -10.00 4.78 10.93
CA LEU A 22 -10.19 5.25 9.56
C LEU A 22 -11.46 6.07 9.48
N GLU A 23 -11.42 7.10 8.65
CA GLU A 23 -12.64 7.85 8.29
C GLU A 23 -13.33 7.18 7.12
N ALA A 24 -14.56 7.59 6.86
CA ALA A 24 -15.31 7.07 5.72
C ALA A 24 -14.52 7.30 4.43
N GLY A 25 -14.43 6.27 3.60
CA GLY A 25 -13.70 6.35 2.33
C GLY A 25 -12.21 6.12 2.44
N GLU A 26 -11.66 6.03 3.64
CA GLU A 26 -10.25 5.69 3.81
C GLU A 26 -10.07 4.18 3.82
N ILE A 27 -9.06 3.70 3.10
CA ILE A 27 -8.79 2.28 2.91
C ILE A 27 -7.39 1.97 3.41
N PHE A 28 -7.29 1.00 4.31
CA PHE A 28 -6.04 0.53 4.92
C PHE A 28 -5.41 -0.50 4.00
N VAL A 29 -4.29 -0.17 3.35
CA VAL A 29 -3.63 -1.07 2.40
C VAL A 29 -2.51 -1.82 3.11
N PHE A 30 -2.56 -3.13 3.07
CA PHE A 30 -1.65 -3.96 3.87
C PHE A 30 -1.09 -5.13 3.07
N GLY A 31 0.07 -5.63 3.52
CA GLY A 31 0.69 -6.81 2.93
C GLY A 31 0.02 -8.08 3.42
N SER A 32 -0.24 -8.99 2.51
CA SER A 32 -0.98 -10.21 2.75
C SER A 32 -0.23 -11.40 2.18
N ASN A 33 -0.87 -12.56 2.19
CA ASN A 33 -0.41 -13.76 1.49
C ASN A 33 -1.56 -14.30 0.66
N ALA A 34 -1.24 -15.21 -0.27
CA ALA A 34 -2.25 -15.71 -1.21
C ALA A 34 -3.40 -16.42 -0.50
N GLN A 35 -3.12 -17.06 0.63
CA GLN A 35 -4.16 -17.80 1.38
C GLN A 35 -5.02 -16.88 2.24
N GLY A 36 -4.64 -15.61 2.39
CA GLY A 36 -5.40 -14.68 3.20
C GLY A 36 -5.36 -14.98 4.70
N MET A 37 -4.26 -15.55 5.15
CA MET A 37 -4.08 -15.85 6.58
C MET A 37 -3.51 -14.61 7.27
N HIS A 38 -4.40 -13.84 7.89
CA HIS A 38 -4.05 -12.53 8.46
C HIS A 38 -3.57 -12.69 9.91
N LEU A 39 -2.40 -13.30 10.08
CA LEU A 39 -1.92 -13.75 11.39
C LEU A 39 -1.16 -12.70 12.18
N GLY A 40 -0.54 -11.72 11.54
CA GLY A 40 0.27 -10.76 12.28
C GLY A 40 0.45 -9.45 11.55
N GLY A 41 1.04 -8.47 12.27
CA GLY A 41 1.35 -7.16 11.72
C GLY A 41 0.13 -6.41 11.21
N ALA A 42 0.32 -5.70 10.10
CA ALA A 42 -0.76 -4.91 9.50
C ALA A 42 -1.93 -5.78 9.06
N ALA A 43 -1.65 -7.01 8.60
CA ALA A 43 -2.71 -7.93 8.18
C ALA A 43 -3.64 -8.27 9.34
N ARG A 44 -3.07 -8.50 10.52
CA ARG A 44 -3.88 -8.78 11.69
C ARG A 44 -4.72 -7.56 12.09
N THR A 45 -4.11 -6.38 12.06
CA THR A 45 -4.83 -5.13 12.34
C THR A 45 -5.99 -4.96 11.37
N ALA A 46 -5.76 -5.21 10.08
CA ALA A 46 -6.79 -5.09 9.07
C ALA A 46 -7.94 -6.05 9.35
N HIS A 47 -7.62 -7.28 9.74
CA HIS A 47 -8.62 -8.30 10.02
C HIS A 47 -9.43 -7.94 11.28
N MET A 48 -8.75 -7.46 12.31
CA MET A 48 -9.39 -7.16 13.59
C MET A 48 -10.21 -5.87 13.56
N LYS A 49 -9.81 -4.89 12.77
CA LYS A 49 -10.39 -3.55 12.85
C LYS A 49 -11.01 -3.02 11.57
N PHE A 50 -10.51 -3.44 10.40
CA PHE A 50 -10.85 -2.76 9.15
C PHE A 50 -11.51 -3.68 8.12
N GLY A 51 -12.02 -4.81 8.56
CA GLY A 51 -12.86 -5.64 7.72
C GLY A 51 -12.16 -6.59 6.77
N ALA A 52 -10.85 -6.79 6.92
CA ALA A 52 -10.15 -7.77 6.10
C ALA A 52 -10.70 -9.16 6.38
N VAL A 53 -10.94 -9.92 5.33
CA VAL A 53 -11.60 -11.22 5.41
C VAL A 53 -10.56 -12.33 5.48
N TRP A 54 -10.69 -13.17 6.48
CA TRP A 54 -9.84 -14.35 6.61
C TRP A 54 -10.07 -15.25 5.39
N GLY A 55 -9.00 -15.65 4.73
CA GLY A 55 -9.07 -16.46 3.54
C GLY A 55 -9.04 -15.66 2.25
N ASN A 56 -9.08 -14.32 2.31
CA ASN A 56 -9.03 -13.46 1.14
C ASN A 56 -7.71 -12.70 1.11
N GLY A 57 -6.81 -13.13 0.24
CA GLY A 57 -5.44 -12.61 0.19
C GLY A 57 -5.23 -11.41 -0.71
N GLU A 58 -6.22 -10.99 -1.48
CA GLU A 58 -6.02 -9.86 -2.38
C GLU A 58 -7.32 -9.09 -2.59
N GLY A 59 -7.17 -7.74 -2.68
CA GLY A 59 -8.25 -6.88 -3.10
C GLY A 59 -8.97 -6.18 -1.96
N LEU A 60 -9.98 -5.41 -2.34
CA LEU A 60 -10.77 -4.61 -1.41
C LEU A 60 -11.66 -5.51 -0.55
N GLN A 61 -11.59 -5.30 0.77
CA GLN A 61 -12.36 -6.08 1.75
C GLN A 61 -12.62 -5.16 2.94
N GLY A 62 -13.88 -4.75 3.11
CA GLY A 62 -14.24 -3.77 4.12
C GLY A 62 -13.54 -2.45 3.85
N GLN A 63 -12.90 -1.89 4.87
CA GLN A 63 -12.09 -0.68 4.71
C GLN A 63 -10.61 -1.01 4.58
N SER A 64 -10.30 -2.16 3.98
CA SER A 64 -8.91 -2.55 3.76
C SER A 64 -8.72 -3.09 2.36
N TYR A 65 -7.47 -3.10 1.90
CA TYR A 65 -7.11 -3.66 0.60
C TYR A 65 -5.84 -4.49 0.81
N ALA A 66 -5.93 -5.77 0.44
CA ALA A 66 -4.85 -6.72 0.63
C ALA A 66 -3.99 -6.83 -0.62
N ILE A 67 -2.66 -6.74 -0.43
CA ILE A 67 -1.69 -6.96 -1.51
C ILE A 67 -0.83 -8.14 -1.10
N PRO A 68 -0.95 -9.32 -1.75
CA PRO A 68 -0.13 -10.47 -1.38
C PRO A 68 1.35 -10.23 -1.68
N THR A 69 2.21 -10.52 -0.70
CA THR A 69 3.63 -10.22 -0.78
C THR A 69 4.51 -11.43 -0.48
N MET A 70 3.92 -12.60 -0.29
CA MET A 70 4.67 -13.78 0.17
C MET A 70 4.98 -14.78 -0.94
N GLU A 71 4.55 -14.51 -2.17
CA GLU A 71 4.65 -15.47 -3.27
C GLU A 71 5.72 -15.09 -4.29
N GLY A 72 6.72 -14.32 -3.85
CA GLY A 72 7.83 -13.92 -4.69
C GLY A 72 7.75 -12.48 -5.14
N LYS A 73 8.90 -11.93 -5.53
CA LYS A 73 9.01 -10.52 -5.87
C LYS A 73 8.21 -10.15 -7.11
N GLU A 74 8.25 -11.01 -8.13
CA GLU A 74 7.50 -10.74 -9.36
C GLU A 74 6.00 -10.77 -9.12
N SER A 75 5.53 -11.73 -8.32
CA SER A 75 4.12 -11.81 -7.94
C SER A 75 3.69 -10.58 -7.15
N THR A 76 4.56 -10.12 -6.25
CA THR A 76 4.29 -8.91 -5.47
C THR A 76 4.16 -7.70 -6.39
N LYS A 77 5.06 -7.57 -7.35
CA LYS A 77 5.03 -6.46 -8.31
C LYS A 77 3.72 -6.45 -9.08
N CYS A 78 3.30 -7.60 -9.56
CA CYS A 78 2.03 -7.71 -10.30
C CYS A 78 0.84 -7.33 -9.41
N ALA A 79 0.88 -7.73 -8.14
CA ALA A 79 -0.20 -7.41 -7.22
C ALA A 79 -0.25 -5.91 -6.93
N VAL A 80 0.91 -5.26 -6.82
CA VAL A 80 0.97 -3.80 -6.65
C VAL A 80 0.41 -3.10 -7.89
N GLU A 81 0.73 -3.62 -9.08
CA GLU A 81 0.20 -3.03 -10.32
C GLU A 81 -1.32 -3.14 -10.37
N ARG A 82 -1.88 -4.25 -9.92
CA ARG A 82 -3.34 -4.40 -9.83
C ARG A 82 -3.95 -3.41 -8.83
N PHE A 83 -3.25 -3.18 -7.72
CA PHE A 83 -3.69 -2.19 -6.75
C PHE A 83 -3.69 -0.79 -7.34
N VAL A 84 -2.61 -0.41 -8.04
CA VAL A 84 -2.52 0.92 -8.66
C VAL A 84 -3.66 1.12 -9.66
N GLN A 85 -3.94 0.10 -10.46
CA GLN A 85 -5.05 0.15 -11.41
C GLN A 85 -6.38 0.33 -10.69
N PHE A 86 -6.59 -0.40 -9.60
CA PHE A 86 -7.80 -0.29 -8.80
C PHE A 86 -7.96 1.12 -8.23
N ALA A 87 -6.87 1.68 -7.67
CA ALA A 87 -6.88 3.01 -7.10
C ALA A 87 -7.20 4.07 -8.15
N GLN A 88 -6.67 3.90 -9.36
CA GLN A 88 -6.91 4.80 -10.46
C GLN A 88 -8.39 4.82 -10.86
N GLU A 89 -9.05 3.68 -10.73
CA GLU A 89 -10.46 3.53 -11.08
C GLU A 89 -11.40 3.96 -9.95
N HIS A 90 -10.86 4.26 -8.75
CA HIS A 90 -11.65 4.60 -7.58
C HIS A 90 -11.15 5.89 -6.92
N PRO A 91 -11.28 7.03 -7.66
CA PRO A 91 -10.79 8.30 -7.09
C PRO A 91 -11.58 8.77 -5.88
N GLU A 92 -12.75 8.20 -5.64
CA GLU A 92 -13.57 8.52 -4.46
C GLU A 92 -13.00 7.93 -3.18
N LEU A 93 -12.09 6.94 -3.27
CA LEU A 93 -11.48 6.30 -2.11
C LEU A 93 -10.08 6.87 -1.86
N LYS A 94 -9.69 6.89 -0.59
CA LYS A 94 -8.37 7.37 -0.19
C LYS A 94 -7.60 6.19 0.40
N PHE A 95 -6.50 5.82 -0.24
CA PHE A 95 -5.74 4.63 0.12
C PHE A 95 -4.54 5.01 0.98
N LEU A 96 -4.48 4.45 2.20
CA LEU A 96 -3.37 4.66 3.12
C LEU A 96 -2.49 3.42 3.10
N VAL A 97 -1.38 3.48 2.37
CA VAL A 97 -0.52 2.33 2.17
C VAL A 97 0.44 2.18 3.34
N THR A 98 0.48 0.99 3.93
CA THR A 98 1.47 0.63 4.94
C THR A 98 2.74 0.14 4.25
N PRO A 99 3.87 -0.02 5.00
CA PRO A 99 5.11 -0.52 4.39
C PRO A 99 5.01 -2.01 4.03
N ILE A 100 4.20 -2.33 3.04
CA ILE A 100 3.96 -3.72 2.64
C ILE A 100 5.26 -4.38 2.21
N GLY A 101 5.36 -5.68 2.46
CA GLY A 101 6.50 -6.48 2.07
C GLY A 101 7.75 -6.27 2.90
N CYS A 102 7.76 -5.27 3.79
CA CYS A 102 8.96 -4.90 4.55
C CYS A 102 8.98 -5.51 5.95
N GLY A 103 7.99 -6.32 6.27
CA GLY A 103 7.95 -7.06 7.53
C GLY A 103 8.28 -8.53 7.32
N ILE A 104 7.31 -9.39 7.53
CA ILE A 104 7.51 -10.85 7.45
C ILE A 104 8.03 -11.29 6.09
N ALA A 105 7.58 -10.64 5.00
CA ALA A 105 8.04 -11.00 3.66
C ALA A 105 9.53 -10.74 3.44
N GLY A 106 10.13 -9.84 4.23
CA GLY A 106 11.58 -9.67 4.24
C GLY A 106 12.14 -8.78 3.16
N TYR A 107 11.32 -8.07 2.40
CA TYR A 107 11.83 -7.13 1.40
C TYR A 107 12.25 -5.81 2.05
N THR A 108 13.06 -5.05 1.34
CA THR A 108 13.47 -3.71 1.78
C THR A 108 12.59 -2.66 1.12
N PRO A 109 12.54 -1.45 1.70
CA PRO A 109 11.84 -0.35 1.01
C PRO A 109 12.41 -0.09 -0.38
N GLU A 110 13.73 -0.27 -0.57
CA GLU A 110 14.36 -0.10 -1.88
C GLU A 110 13.84 -1.08 -2.91
N GLU A 111 13.38 -2.24 -2.47
CA GLU A 111 12.81 -3.25 -3.37
C GLU A 111 11.34 -3.00 -3.67
N ILE A 112 10.60 -2.49 -2.69
CA ILE A 112 9.14 -2.37 -2.81
C ILE A 112 8.70 -1.00 -3.33
N ALA A 113 9.32 0.08 -2.84
CA ALA A 113 8.88 1.43 -3.20
C ALA A 113 8.82 1.67 -4.72
N PRO A 114 9.81 1.22 -5.52
CA PRO A 114 9.73 1.44 -6.97
C PRO A 114 8.50 0.79 -7.61
N MET A 115 7.94 -0.24 -7.02
CA MET A 115 6.73 -0.86 -7.53
C MET A 115 5.52 0.09 -7.49
N PHE A 116 5.58 1.11 -6.61
CA PHE A 116 4.52 2.11 -6.46
C PHE A 116 4.78 3.38 -7.26
N GLU A 117 5.78 3.37 -8.14
CA GLU A 117 6.14 4.57 -8.88
C GLU A 117 4.95 5.17 -9.63
N ALA A 118 4.12 4.34 -10.24
CA ALA A 118 2.96 4.82 -10.97
C ALA A 118 1.91 5.48 -10.07
N ALA A 119 1.98 5.25 -8.77
CA ALA A 119 1.02 5.82 -7.83
C ALA A 119 1.40 7.21 -7.35
N VAL A 120 2.63 7.70 -7.66
CA VAL A 120 3.06 9.00 -7.13
C VAL A 120 2.22 10.16 -7.66
N THR A 121 1.61 10.01 -8.83
CA THR A 121 0.75 11.04 -9.40
C THR A 121 -0.73 10.84 -9.08
N LEU A 122 -1.08 9.79 -8.37
CA LEU A 122 -2.47 9.53 -7.98
C LEU A 122 -2.77 10.23 -6.66
N LYS A 123 -3.68 11.19 -6.71
CA LYS A 123 -3.97 12.04 -5.55
C LYS A 123 -4.62 11.29 -4.39
N ASN A 124 -5.17 10.12 -4.66
CA ASN A 124 -5.88 9.33 -3.65
C ASN A 124 -5.03 8.21 -3.05
N VAL A 125 -3.74 8.13 -3.40
CA VAL A 125 -2.84 7.13 -2.83
C VAL A 125 -1.81 7.82 -1.95
N TYR A 126 -1.77 7.41 -0.68
CA TYR A 126 -0.82 7.91 0.32
C TYR A 126 0.17 6.79 0.61
N LEU A 127 1.46 7.10 0.53
CA LEU A 127 2.52 6.11 0.73
C LEU A 127 3.26 6.39 2.03
N PRO A 128 3.83 5.34 2.67
CA PRO A 128 4.60 5.56 3.88
C PRO A 128 5.85 6.40 3.61
N LYS A 129 6.29 7.12 4.62
CA LYS A 129 7.45 8.01 4.50
C LYS A 129 8.66 7.27 3.93
N ILE A 130 8.92 6.04 4.38
CA ILE A 130 10.08 5.29 3.91
C ILE A 130 10.03 4.97 2.42
N PHE A 131 8.82 4.85 1.85
CA PHE A 131 8.68 4.67 0.40
C PHE A 131 8.96 5.97 -0.34
N TRP A 132 8.45 7.09 0.19
CA TRP A 132 8.74 8.40 -0.41
C TRP A 132 10.23 8.71 -0.42
N GLU A 133 10.94 8.33 0.66
CA GLU A 133 12.38 8.56 0.73
C GLU A 133 13.12 7.82 -0.39
N VAL A 134 12.72 6.60 -0.68
CA VAL A 134 13.32 5.84 -1.78
C VAL A 134 12.98 6.46 -3.13
N LEU A 135 11.70 6.78 -3.35
CA LEU A 135 11.26 7.32 -4.63
C LEU A 135 11.87 8.67 -4.95
N MET A 136 12.06 9.51 -3.93
CA MET A 136 12.67 10.81 -4.13
C MET A 136 14.18 10.73 -4.31
N ALA A 137 14.81 9.69 -3.77
CA ALA A 137 16.26 9.51 -3.90
C ALA A 137 16.68 8.98 -5.27
N GLU A 138 15.72 8.53 -6.07
CA GLU A 138 16.00 7.95 -7.40
C GLU A 138 16.22 8.98 -8.48
N LYS A 139 16.31 10.23 -8.14
CA LYS A 139 16.46 11.30 -9.13
C LYS A 139 17.85 11.39 -9.70
#